data_dd359011a364d61d0e9b0f83a31bef8d
#
_entry.id   dd359011a364d61d0e9b0f83a31bef8d
#
_cell.length_a   1.000
_cell.length_b   1.000
_cell.length_c   1.000
_cell.angle_alpha   90.00
_cell.angle_beta   90.00
_cell.angle_gamma   90.00
#
_symmetry.space_group_name_H-M   'P 1'
#
loop_
_entity.id
_entity.type
_entity.pdbx_description
1 polymer ?
#
loop_
_entity_poly.entity_id
_entity_poly.type
_entity_poly.pdbx_seq_one_letter_code
_entity_poly.pdbx_strand_id
1 'polypeptide(L)'
;MSIVAFWNEDKEQTGKTLTAVAVATRMAIERNFKILLISTAYKDPTMGNCFFAPRTENIMKGLIPGKSNSIAVENGIEGLSKLITSNKIQPDIITDYTKVIFKGRLEVLSGYMGAIDKTDEENMDDYRKTSESYLELIRLASMAYDMVLVDVDNNLSPNIKKEIIEASHLNILVLSQRLETLRNYMKLKEKNPQILGPKCIPVIGKYNRQSKYNKKNIMRFLEEKKDLNLIPYSMLYFESAEEANVAEMFMKLRNIKDSNDVNYFFMEEILKLTNNIINRLQELQKKMRWENVNF
;
A
#
# COMPACT_ATOMS: atom_id res chain seq x y z
N MET A 1 1.35 10.25 14.61
CA MET A 1 0.63 9.76 13.41
C MET A 1 1.53 9.89 12.20
N SER A 2 1.51 8.93 11.30
CA SER A 2 2.38 8.96 10.12
C SER A 2 1.65 8.45 8.88
N ILE A 3 1.86 9.11 7.75
CA ILE A 3 1.33 8.72 6.44
C ILE A 3 2.51 8.23 5.59
N VAL A 4 2.39 7.05 4.99
CA VAL A 4 3.41 6.44 4.12
C VAL A 4 2.76 6.07 2.80
N ALA A 5 3.23 6.65 1.69
CA ALA A 5 2.74 6.34 0.36
C ALA A 5 3.65 5.31 -0.33
N PHE A 6 3.04 4.24 -0.85
CA PHE A 6 3.69 3.29 -1.75
C PHE A 6 3.30 3.63 -3.18
N TRP A 7 4.27 3.88 -4.03
CA TRP A 7 4.03 4.28 -5.40
C TRP A 7 5.09 3.77 -6.37
N ASN A 8 4.82 3.87 -7.64
CA ASN A 8 5.76 3.62 -8.71
C ASN A 8 5.48 4.58 -9.87
N GLU A 9 6.49 4.83 -10.70
CA GLU A 9 6.37 5.72 -11.85
C GLU A 9 5.97 4.96 -13.11
N ASP A 10 6.49 3.75 -13.25
CA ASP A 10 6.26 2.92 -14.41
C ASP A 10 4.89 2.22 -14.34
N LYS A 11 4.26 2.00 -15.50
CA LYS A 11 3.04 1.19 -15.60
C LYS A 11 3.28 -0.31 -15.38
N GLU A 12 4.50 -0.69 -15.02
CA GLU A 12 4.88 -2.08 -14.79
C GLU A 12 4.40 -2.60 -13.44
N GLN A 13 4.16 -3.90 -13.41
CA GLN A 13 3.84 -4.61 -12.18
C GLN A 13 5.09 -4.80 -11.29
N THR A 14 5.50 -3.73 -10.61
CA THR A 14 6.67 -3.75 -9.72
C THR A 14 6.43 -4.54 -8.43
N GLY A 15 5.21 -4.97 -8.15
CA GLY A 15 4.82 -5.58 -6.87
C GLY A 15 4.52 -4.56 -5.76
N LYS A 16 4.18 -3.32 -6.12
CA LYS A 16 3.89 -2.22 -5.21
C LYS A 16 2.80 -2.58 -4.19
N THR A 17 1.63 -3.00 -4.65
CA THR A 17 0.49 -3.39 -3.79
C THR A 17 0.87 -4.51 -2.83
N LEU A 18 1.51 -5.57 -3.32
CA LEU A 18 1.98 -6.67 -2.47
C LEU A 18 3.08 -6.24 -1.49
N THR A 19 3.93 -5.28 -1.86
CA THR A 19 4.90 -4.68 -0.93
C THR A 19 4.19 -3.93 0.20
N ALA A 20 3.16 -3.12 -0.11
CA ALA A 20 2.37 -2.41 0.89
C ALA A 20 1.65 -3.38 1.84
N VAL A 21 1.02 -4.43 1.29
CA VAL A 21 0.36 -5.51 2.05
C VAL A 21 1.35 -6.22 2.99
N ALA A 22 2.51 -6.63 2.49
CA ALA A 22 3.53 -7.32 3.29
C ALA A 22 4.05 -6.45 4.44
N VAL A 23 4.34 -5.17 4.16
CA VAL A 23 4.80 -4.21 5.18
C VAL A 23 3.72 -3.96 6.22
N ALA A 24 2.46 -3.72 5.80
CA ALA A 24 1.33 -3.50 6.70
C ALA A 24 1.12 -4.70 7.64
N THR A 25 1.10 -5.91 7.07
CA THR A 25 0.91 -7.15 7.82
C THR A 25 2.05 -7.39 8.81
N ARG A 26 3.31 -7.26 8.36
CA ARG A 26 4.48 -7.42 9.23
C ARG A 26 4.50 -6.39 10.35
N MET A 27 4.23 -5.12 10.03
CA MET A 27 4.18 -4.04 11.00
C MET A 27 3.11 -4.26 12.07
N ALA A 28 1.91 -4.70 11.68
CA ALA A 28 0.82 -5.01 12.60
C ALA A 28 1.14 -6.17 13.58
N ILE A 29 1.93 -7.15 13.13
CA ILE A 29 2.36 -8.27 13.97
C ILE A 29 3.47 -7.86 14.94
N GLU A 30 4.44 -7.04 14.49
CA GLU A 30 5.63 -6.69 15.26
C GLU A 30 5.47 -5.48 16.16
N ARG A 31 4.52 -4.59 15.85
CA ARG A 31 4.38 -3.30 16.52
C ARG A 31 2.97 -3.09 17.05
N ASN A 32 2.87 -2.31 18.14
CA ASN A 32 1.60 -1.94 18.74
C ASN A 32 1.04 -0.66 18.08
N PHE A 33 0.84 -0.70 16.75
CA PHE A 33 0.23 0.40 16.00
C PHE A 33 -1.16 0.01 15.54
N LYS A 34 -2.08 0.97 15.55
CA LYS A 34 -3.34 0.89 14.80
C LYS A 34 -3.07 1.39 13.39
N ILE A 35 -3.10 0.49 12.41
CA ILE A 35 -2.70 0.73 11.03
C ILE A 35 -3.92 0.67 10.13
N LEU A 36 -4.06 1.64 9.24
CA LEU A 36 -4.96 1.58 8.10
C LEU A 36 -4.16 1.44 6.82
N LEU A 37 -4.46 0.41 6.02
CA LEU A 37 -3.95 0.23 4.68
C LEU A 37 -5.03 0.63 3.67
N ILE A 38 -4.77 1.66 2.86
CA ILE A 38 -5.70 2.21 1.87
C ILE A 38 -5.21 1.88 0.46
N SER A 39 -6.10 1.35 -0.39
CA SER A 39 -5.87 1.30 -1.83
C SER A 39 -6.57 2.45 -2.53
N THR A 40 -5.88 3.09 -3.47
CA THR A 40 -6.48 4.08 -4.36
C THR A 40 -6.79 3.50 -5.75
N ALA A 41 -6.76 2.18 -5.90
CA ALA A 41 -6.87 1.50 -7.17
C ALA A 41 -8.28 1.58 -7.78
N TYR A 42 -8.31 1.58 -9.12
CA TYR A 42 -9.53 1.45 -9.92
C TYR A 42 -9.75 -0.01 -10.31
N LYS A 43 -10.85 -0.60 -9.85
CA LYS A 43 -11.26 -1.99 -10.18
C LYS A 43 -10.15 -3.04 -10.01
N ASP A 44 -9.24 -2.82 -9.05
CA ASP A 44 -8.20 -3.80 -8.71
C ASP A 44 -8.45 -4.40 -7.33
N PRO A 45 -8.87 -5.68 -7.23
CA PRO A 45 -9.16 -6.34 -5.97
C PRO A 45 -7.91 -6.88 -5.26
N THR A 46 -6.72 -6.75 -5.83
CA THR A 46 -5.48 -7.42 -5.36
C THR A 46 -5.25 -7.24 -3.86
N MET A 47 -5.37 -6.01 -3.34
CA MET A 47 -5.18 -5.76 -1.90
C MET A 47 -6.22 -6.50 -1.04
N GLY A 48 -7.47 -6.45 -1.44
CA GLY A 48 -8.56 -7.15 -0.72
C GLY A 48 -8.42 -8.66 -0.77
N ASN A 49 -8.06 -9.20 -1.93
CA ASN A 49 -7.89 -10.64 -2.15
C ASN A 49 -6.78 -11.24 -1.30
N CYS A 50 -5.77 -10.47 -0.91
CA CYS A 50 -4.72 -10.94 0.01
C CYS A 50 -5.27 -11.40 1.37
N PHE A 51 -6.44 -10.89 1.78
CA PHE A 51 -7.00 -11.12 3.11
C PHE A 51 -8.40 -11.74 3.11
N PHE A 52 -9.15 -11.57 2.03
CA PHE A 52 -10.54 -12.01 1.93
C PHE A 52 -10.72 -12.79 0.64
N ALA A 53 -11.22 -14.00 0.76
CA ALA A 53 -11.58 -14.80 -0.41
C ALA A 53 -12.53 -13.97 -1.32
N PRO A 54 -12.29 -13.95 -2.65
CA PRO A 54 -13.18 -13.28 -3.56
C PRO A 54 -14.60 -13.82 -3.33
N ARG A 55 -15.58 -12.95 -3.30
CA ARG A 55 -16.98 -13.39 -3.27
C ARG A 55 -17.21 -14.16 -4.57
N THR A 56 -17.12 -15.49 -4.48
CA THR A 56 -17.64 -16.35 -5.53
C THR A 56 -19.11 -15.98 -5.63
N GLU A 57 -19.51 -15.34 -6.70
CA GLU A 57 -20.91 -15.26 -7.06
C GLU A 57 -21.38 -16.70 -7.08
N ASN A 58 -22.20 -17.06 -6.08
CA ASN A 58 -22.80 -18.39 -6.03
C ASN A 58 -23.69 -18.47 -7.26
N ILE A 59 -23.17 -19.04 -8.33
CA ILE A 59 -23.89 -19.44 -9.54
C ILE A 59 -25.10 -20.32 -9.16
N MET A 60 -25.10 -20.92 -7.97
CA MET A 60 -26.23 -21.65 -7.39
C MET A 60 -27.33 -20.78 -6.77
N LYS A 61 -27.17 -19.46 -6.57
CA LYS A 61 -28.25 -18.60 -6.03
C LYS A 61 -29.31 -18.20 -7.04
N GLY A 62 -29.15 -18.51 -8.32
CA GLY A 62 -30.19 -18.34 -9.33
C GLY A 62 -31.38 -19.31 -9.24
N LEU A 63 -31.35 -20.29 -8.33
CA LEU A 63 -32.40 -21.33 -8.21
C LEU A 63 -33.32 -21.14 -6.99
N ILE A 64 -33.15 -20.11 -6.17
CA ILE A 64 -34.06 -19.82 -5.06
C ILE A 64 -34.71 -18.44 -5.29
N PRO A 65 -35.98 -18.37 -5.72
CA PRO A 65 -36.70 -17.12 -5.78
C PRO A 65 -37.02 -16.63 -4.35
N GLY A 66 -36.49 -15.50 -3.97
CA GLY A 66 -36.88 -14.83 -2.75
C GLY A 66 -35.73 -14.60 -1.77
N LYS A 67 -35.36 -13.32 -1.69
CA LYS A 67 -34.43 -12.60 -0.83
C LYS A 67 -33.07 -12.26 -1.46
N SER A 68 -33.09 -11.40 -2.43
CA SER A 68 -31.94 -10.51 -2.72
C SER A 68 -32.28 -9.09 -2.25
N ASN A 69 -32.48 -8.91 -0.96
CA ASN A 69 -32.32 -7.62 -0.30
C ASN A 69 -30.98 -7.61 0.44
N SER A 70 -29.90 -7.88 -0.25
CA SER A 70 -28.65 -7.24 0.10
C SER A 70 -28.76 -5.82 -0.46
N ILE A 71 -29.25 -4.88 0.33
CA ILE A 71 -28.84 -3.49 0.23
C ILE A 71 -27.32 -3.60 0.08
N ALA A 72 -26.81 -3.30 -1.11
CA ALA A 72 -25.39 -3.06 -1.31
C ALA A 72 -25.14 -1.82 -0.46
N VAL A 73 -24.83 -2.03 0.82
CA VAL A 73 -24.31 -0.96 1.66
C VAL A 73 -23.12 -0.50 0.86
N GLU A 74 -23.14 0.76 0.43
CA GLU A 74 -22.00 1.42 -0.22
C GLU A 74 -20.87 1.44 0.81
N ASN A 75 -20.23 0.28 0.99
CA ASN A 75 -19.17 0.06 1.94
C ASN A 75 -17.86 0.35 1.24
N GLY A 76 -16.99 1.06 1.92
CA GLY A 76 -15.67 1.36 1.41
C GLY A 76 -15.53 2.80 0.93
N ILE A 77 -14.67 3.02 -0.07
CA ILE A 77 -14.27 4.36 -0.50
C ILE A 77 -15.45 5.16 -1.09
N GLU A 78 -16.39 4.52 -1.78
CA GLU A 78 -17.55 5.18 -2.40
C GLU A 78 -18.43 5.83 -1.34
N GLY A 79 -18.73 5.11 -0.25
CA GLY A 79 -19.51 5.63 0.87
C GLY A 79 -18.79 6.76 1.61
N LEU A 80 -17.49 6.59 1.88
CA LEU A 80 -16.67 7.61 2.50
C LEU A 80 -16.54 8.88 1.66
N SER A 81 -16.39 8.76 0.35
CA SER A 81 -16.33 9.90 -0.57
C SER A 81 -17.60 10.76 -0.50
N LYS A 82 -18.79 10.14 -0.45
CA LYS A 82 -20.06 10.86 -0.30
C LYS A 82 -20.14 11.59 1.04
N LEU A 83 -19.66 10.98 2.13
CA LEU A 83 -19.61 11.64 3.43
C LEU A 83 -18.65 12.83 3.45
N ILE A 84 -17.48 12.70 2.82
CA ILE A 84 -16.50 13.77 2.69
C ILE A 84 -17.12 14.93 1.92
N THR A 85 -17.69 14.66 0.74
CA THR A 85 -18.30 15.68 -0.13
C THR A 85 -19.45 16.42 0.56
N SER A 86 -20.19 15.73 1.43
CA SER A 86 -21.29 16.32 2.21
C SER A 86 -20.85 16.99 3.52
N ASN A 87 -19.55 17.04 3.83
CA ASN A 87 -18.98 17.55 5.10
C ASN A 87 -19.59 16.87 6.36
N LYS A 88 -19.95 15.58 6.27
CA LYS A 88 -20.56 14.82 7.37
C LYS A 88 -19.63 13.79 7.97
N ILE A 89 -18.37 13.72 7.53
CA ILE A 89 -17.41 12.74 7.99
C ILE A 89 -16.73 13.18 9.29
N GLN A 90 -16.54 12.23 10.21
CA GLN A 90 -15.67 12.35 11.37
C GLN A 90 -14.62 11.23 11.32
N PRO A 91 -13.43 11.41 11.94
CA PRO A 91 -12.35 10.42 11.85
C PRO A 91 -12.70 9.02 12.33
N ASP A 92 -13.57 8.88 13.32
CA ASP A 92 -14.03 7.61 13.89
C ASP A 92 -14.98 6.84 12.96
N ILE A 93 -15.74 7.53 12.12
CA ILE A 93 -16.64 6.92 11.14
C ILE A 93 -15.86 6.08 10.11
N ILE A 94 -14.59 6.42 9.85
CA ILE A 94 -13.77 5.68 8.86
C ILE A 94 -13.72 4.19 9.19
N THR A 95 -13.68 3.83 10.47
CA THR A 95 -13.61 2.43 10.91
C THR A 95 -14.83 1.60 10.50
N ASP A 96 -15.98 2.24 10.29
CA ASP A 96 -17.22 1.55 9.87
C ASP A 96 -17.17 1.11 8.39
N TYR A 97 -16.26 1.71 7.62
CA TYR A 97 -16.07 1.44 6.19
C TYR A 97 -14.85 0.58 5.88
N THR A 98 -14.07 0.22 6.90
CA THR A 98 -12.88 -0.62 6.75
C THR A 98 -13.18 -2.08 7.04
N LYS A 99 -12.27 -2.95 6.60
CA LYS A 99 -12.31 -4.38 6.96
C LYS A 99 -11.18 -4.70 7.92
N VAL A 100 -11.51 -5.32 9.04
CA VAL A 100 -10.55 -5.69 10.09
C VAL A 100 -9.80 -6.96 9.70
N ILE A 101 -8.46 -6.89 9.69
CA ILE A 101 -7.56 -8.02 9.53
C ILE A 101 -7.07 -8.51 10.90
N PHE A 102 -6.51 -7.60 11.68
CA PHE A 102 -6.12 -7.83 13.07
C PHE A 102 -6.80 -6.78 13.96
N LYS A 103 -7.66 -7.23 14.86
CA LYS A 103 -8.43 -6.34 15.74
C LYS A 103 -7.53 -5.35 16.47
N GLY A 104 -7.81 -4.06 16.28
CA GLY A 104 -7.05 -2.96 16.88
C GLY A 104 -5.62 -2.77 16.33
N ARG A 105 -5.24 -3.47 15.25
CA ARG A 105 -3.89 -3.44 14.68
C ARG A 105 -3.84 -3.16 13.19
N LEU A 106 -4.66 -3.84 12.39
CA LEU A 106 -4.66 -3.68 10.94
C LEU A 106 -6.08 -3.71 10.40
N GLU A 107 -6.43 -2.64 9.73
CA GLU A 107 -7.65 -2.50 8.95
C GLU A 107 -7.29 -2.14 7.51
N VAL A 108 -8.15 -2.53 6.57
CA VAL A 108 -7.95 -2.31 5.13
C VAL A 108 -9.15 -1.60 4.54
N LEU A 109 -8.89 -0.59 3.75
CA LEU A 109 -9.85 0.09 2.89
C LEU A 109 -9.49 -0.19 1.44
N SER A 110 -10.31 -1.00 0.78
CA SER A 110 -10.12 -1.36 -0.64
C SER A 110 -10.37 -0.15 -1.54
N GLY A 111 -9.77 -0.15 -2.73
CA GLY A 111 -9.98 0.86 -3.76
C GLY A 111 -11.39 0.83 -4.35
N TYR A 112 -11.61 1.68 -5.35
CA TYR A 112 -12.88 1.79 -6.05
C TYR A 112 -13.15 0.54 -6.90
N MET A 113 -14.25 -0.16 -6.64
CA MET A 113 -14.61 -1.40 -7.35
C MET A 113 -15.63 -1.19 -8.46
N GLY A 114 -16.34 -0.07 -8.44
CA GLY A 114 -17.39 0.24 -9.40
C GLY A 114 -18.70 -0.48 -9.14
N ALA A 115 -19.72 -0.06 -9.87
CA ALA A 115 -21.03 -0.67 -9.86
C ALA A 115 -21.21 -1.58 -11.10
N ILE A 116 -21.84 -2.75 -10.90
CA ILE A 116 -22.03 -3.77 -11.95
C ILE A 116 -23.01 -3.31 -13.02
N ASP A 117 -23.98 -2.46 -12.66
CA ASP A 117 -25.02 -1.92 -13.51
C ASP A 117 -24.59 -0.69 -14.34
N LYS A 118 -23.33 -0.24 -14.16
CA LYS A 118 -22.75 0.91 -14.87
C LYS A 118 -21.78 0.49 -15.95
N THR A 119 -21.70 1.29 -17.01
CA THR A 119 -20.65 1.16 -18.04
C THR A 119 -19.26 1.46 -17.48
N ASP A 120 -18.21 1.09 -18.21
CA ASP A 120 -16.84 1.39 -17.79
C ASP A 120 -16.56 2.91 -17.79
N GLU A 121 -17.17 3.67 -18.69
CA GLU A 121 -17.04 5.13 -18.72
C GLU A 121 -17.68 5.78 -17.49
N GLU A 122 -18.91 5.37 -17.14
CA GLU A 122 -19.60 5.86 -15.95
C GLU A 122 -18.82 5.50 -14.65
N ASN A 123 -18.32 4.28 -14.57
CA ASN A 123 -17.48 3.87 -13.44
C ASN A 123 -16.17 4.67 -13.36
N MET A 124 -15.55 4.98 -14.51
CA MET A 124 -14.34 5.78 -14.54
C MET A 124 -14.62 7.24 -14.10
N ASP A 125 -15.74 7.81 -14.48
CA ASP A 125 -16.14 9.16 -14.06
C ASP A 125 -16.45 9.20 -12.56
N ASP A 126 -17.10 8.18 -12.02
CA ASP A 126 -17.34 8.06 -10.59
C ASP A 126 -16.02 7.85 -9.81
N TYR A 127 -15.07 7.07 -10.36
CA TYR A 127 -13.74 6.94 -9.78
C TYR A 127 -13.00 8.28 -9.76
N ARG A 128 -13.06 9.07 -10.83
CA ARG A 128 -12.44 10.40 -10.86
C ARG A 128 -12.99 11.30 -9.76
N LYS A 129 -14.32 11.35 -9.60
CA LYS A 129 -14.98 12.11 -8.52
C LYS A 129 -14.58 11.59 -7.14
N THR A 130 -14.59 10.26 -6.95
CA THR A 130 -14.18 9.62 -5.71
C THR A 130 -12.71 9.93 -5.39
N SER A 131 -11.85 9.96 -6.41
CA SER A 131 -10.41 10.19 -6.24
C SER A 131 -10.07 11.58 -5.67
N GLU A 132 -10.90 12.59 -5.88
CA GLU A 132 -10.77 13.92 -5.28
C GLU A 132 -10.88 13.88 -3.75
N SER A 133 -11.53 12.86 -3.19
CA SER A 133 -11.70 12.70 -1.74
C SER A 133 -10.52 12.01 -1.06
N TYR A 134 -9.60 11.37 -1.78
CA TYR A 134 -8.53 10.59 -1.16
C TYR A 134 -7.62 11.41 -0.23
N LEU A 135 -7.26 12.62 -0.63
CA LEU A 135 -6.36 13.45 0.20
C LEU A 135 -7.00 13.77 1.55
N GLU A 136 -8.27 14.17 1.55
CA GLU A 136 -8.99 14.47 2.78
C GLU A 136 -9.23 13.21 3.61
N LEU A 137 -9.59 12.09 2.97
CA LEU A 137 -9.71 10.79 3.64
C LEU A 137 -8.41 10.40 4.35
N ILE A 138 -7.25 10.52 3.70
CA ILE A 138 -5.94 10.18 4.26
C ILE A 138 -5.64 11.07 5.48
N ARG A 139 -5.97 12.37 5.41
CA ARG A 139 -5.81 13.31 6.53
C ARG A 139 -6.68 12.92 7.72
N LEU A 140 -7.97 12.67 7.48
CA LEU A 140 -8.90 12.25 8.53
C LEU A 140 -8.51 10.90 9.12
N ALA A 141 -8.12 9.93 8.29
CA ALA A 141 -7.62 8.63 8.74
C ALA A 141 -6.37 8.79 9.64
N SER A 142 -5.51 9.76 9.33
CA SER A 142 -4.33 10.01 10.16
C SER A 142 -4.67 10.51 11.57
N MET A 143 -5.90 10.96 11.84
CA MET A 143 -6.35 11.34 13.19
C MET A 143 -6.82 10.13 14.00
N ALA A 144 -7.30 9.07 13.34
CA ALA A 144 -7.87 7.87 13.97
C ALA A 144 -6.89 6.67 14.06
N TYR A 145 -5.80 6.71 13.28
CA TYR A 145 -4.81 5.64 13.18
C TYR A 145 -3.40 6.17 13.48
N ASP A 146 -2.56 5.31 14.07
CA ASP A 146 -1.15 5.64 14.31
C ASP A 146 -0.35 5.71 13.01
N MET A 147 -0.72 4.86 12.04
CA MET A 147 -0.07 4.74 10.74
C MET A 147 -1.12 4.57 9.63
N VAL A 148 -1.01 5.38 8.59
CA VAL A 148 -1.80 5.24 7.36
C VAL A 148 -0.84 4.88 6.22
N LEU A 149 -1.02 3.69 5.65
CA LEU A 149 -0.25 3.20 4.51
C LEU A 149 -1.13 3.31 3.27
N VAL A 150 -0.65 3.99 2.24
CA VAL A 150 -1.43 4.27 1.02
C VAL A 150 -0.79 3.60 -0.18
N ASP A 151 -1.49 2.67 -0.79
CA ASP A 151 -1.12 2.10 -2.10
C ASP A 151 -1.64 3.02 -3.21
N VAL A 152 -0.74 3.82 -3.76
CA VAL A 152 -1.07 4.88 -4.73
C VAL A 152 -1.14 4.31 -6.14
N ASP A 153 -2.31 4.33 -6.74
CA ASP A 153 -2.54 3.79 -8.09
C ASP A 153 -2.05 4.72 -9.20
N ASN A 154 -1.66 4.13 -10.33
CA ASN A 154 -1.21 4.87 -11.51
C ASN A 154 -2.37 5.42 -12.37
N ASN A 155 -3.62 4.99 -12.12
CA ASN A 155 -4.82 5.52 -12.77
C ASN A 155 -5.30 6.83 -12.13
N LEU A 156 -4.79 7.22 -10.96
CA LEU A 156 -5.04 8.53 -10.39
C LEU A 156 -4.56 9.63 -11.34
N SER A 157 -5.26 10.76 -11.33
CA SER A 157 -4.78 11.94 -12.04
C SER A 157 -3.38 12.34 -11.51
N PRO A 158 -2.48 12.85 -12.37
CA PRO A 158 -1.12 13.24 -11.95
C PRO A 158 -1.11 14.22 -10.78
N ASN A 159 -2.10 15.13 -10.72
CA ASN A 159 -2.22 16.12 -9.65
C ASN A 159 -2.54 15.44 -8.31
N ILE A 160 -3.57 14.58 -8.25
CA ILE A 160 -3.96 13.87 -7.02
C ILE A 160 -2.83 12.95 -6.56
N LYS A 161 -2.19 12.22 -7.49
CA LYS A 161 -1.02 11.37 -7.18
C LYS A 161 0.09 12.21 -6.53
N LYS A 162 0.42 13.36 -7.11
CA LYS A 162 1.43 14.28 -6.59
C LYS A 162 1.06 14.81 -5.21
N GLU A 163 -0.18 15.25 -5.00
CA GLU A 163 -0.66 15.76 -3.71
C GLU A 163 -0.57 14.71 -2.60
N ILE A 164 -0.94 13.44 -2.88
CA ILE A 164 -0.81 12.34 -1.91
C ILE A 164 0.67 12.10 -1.56
N ILE A 165 1.56 12.08 -2.56
CA ILE A 165 3.01 11.88 -2.36
C ILE A 165 3.60 13.02 -1.53
N GLU A 166 3.26 14.28 -1.81
CA GLU A 166 3.75 15.45 -1.10
C GLU A 166 3.22 15.54 0.34
N ALA A 167 1.95 15.19 0.55
CA ALA A 167 1.31 15.15 1.87
C ALA A 167 1.83 13.99 2.76
N SER A 168 2.44 12.97 2.16
CA SER A 168 2.98 11.83 2.89
C SER A 168 4.24 12.20 3.67
N HIS A 169 4.37 11.65 4.89
CA HIS A 169 5.55 11.83 5.74
C HIS A 169 6.75 11.05 5.20
N LEU A 170 6.49 9.92 4.53
CA LEU A 170 7.49 9.07 3.91
C LEU A 170 6.93 8.44 2.63
N ASN A 171 7.76 8.30 1.61
CA ASN A 171 7.42 7.70 0.33
C ASN A 171 8.24 6.44 0.10
N ILE A 172 7.58 5.37 -0.30
CA ILE A 172 8.20 4.11 -0.72
C ILE A 172 8.04 4.00 -2.23
N LEU A 173 9.12 4.20 -2.95
CA LEU A 173 9.14 4.07 -4.41
C LEU A 173 9.54 2.64 -4.79
N VAL A 174 8.58 1.88 -5.30
CA VAL A 174 8.81 0.48 -5.68
C VAL A 174 9.25 0.38 -7.13
N LEU A 175 10.46 -0.10 -7.33
CA LEU A 175 11.14 -0.26 -8.62
C LEU A 175 11.22 -1.76 -9.00
N SER A 176 11.38 -2.05 -10.27
CA SER A 176 11.73 -3.39 -10.75
C SER A 176 13.24 -3.54 -10.97
N GLN A 177 13.73 -4.77 -11.17
CA GLN A 177 15.15 -5.03 -11.55
C GLN A 177 15.48 -4.70 -13.02
N ARG A 178 14.54 -4.12 -13.78
CA ARG A 178 14.79 -3.76 -15.19
C ARG A 178 15.67 -2.52 -15.27
N LEU A 179 16.64 -2.54 -16.17
CA LEU A 179 17.52 -1.39 -16.37
C LEU A 179 16.78 -0.11 -16.76
N GLU A 180 15.70 -0.26 -17.51
CA GLU A 180 14.86 0.88 -17.91
C GLU A 180 14.24 1.58 -16.68
N THR A 181 13.62 0.81 -15.78
CA THR A 181 13.09 1.32 -14.52
C THR A 181 14.16 2.02 -13.68
N LEU A 182 15.35 1.41 -13.58
CA LEU A 182 16.47 2.00 -12.86
C LEU A 182 16.98 3.30 -13.50
N ARG A 183 17.04 3.38 -14.83
CA ARG A 183 17.38 4.62 -15.56
C ARG A 183 16.31 5.71 -15.34
N ASN A 184 15.03 5.33 -15.38
CA ASN A 184 13.94 6.26 -15.14
C ASN A 184 13.98 6.82 -13.71
N TYR A 185 14.30 5.96 -12.73
CA TYR A 185 14.53 6.41 -11.34
C TYR A 185 15.67 7.44 -11.24
N MET A 186 16.81 7.22 -11.90
CA MET A 186 17.92 8.20 -11.90
C MET A 186 17.48 9.54 -12.47
N LYS A 187 16.80 9.54 -13.64
CA LYS A 187 16.26 10.76 -14.25
C LYS A 187 15.25 11.46 -13.35
N LEU A 188 14.41 10.69 -12.69
CA LEU A 188 13.39 11.22 -11.77
C LEU A 188 14.04 11.86 -10.53
N LYS A 189 15.10 11.24 -10.01
CA LYS A 189 15.89 11.73 -8.87
C LYS A 189 16.56 13.07 -9.18
N GLU A 190 17.08 13.23 -10.40
CA GLU A 190 17.64 14.51 -10.87
C GLU A 190 16.58 15.60 -11.01
N LYS A 191 15.40 15.25 -11.56
CA LYS A 191 14.31 16.22 -11.80
C LYS A 191 13.55 16.62 -10.55
N ASN A 192 13.39 15.69 -9.60
CA ASN A 192 12.56 15.88 -8.41
C ASN A 192 13.31 15.51 -7.11
N PRO A 193 14.40 16.20 -6.78
CA PRO A 193 15.20 15.88 -5.59
C PRO A 193 14.43 16.06 -4.28
N GLN A 194 13.36 16.86 -4.27
CA GLN A 194 12.54 17.08 -3.08
C GLN A 194 11.67 15.86 -2.77
N ILE A 195 11.08 15.23 -3.80
CA ILE A 195 10.24 14.03 -3.65
C ILE A 195 11.10 12.80 -3.34
N LEU A 196 12.23 12.65 -4.06
CA LEU A 196 13.15 11.51 -3.94
C LEU A 196 14.33 11.75 -2.98
N GLY A 197 14.25 12.80 -2.17
CA GLY A 197 15.23 13.13 -1.14
C GLY A 197 15.04 12.31 0.16
N PRO A 198 15.24 12.94 1.33
CA PRO A 198 15.17 12.25 2.63
C PRO A 198 13.83 11.57 2.93
N LYS A 199 12.74 12.03 2.33
CA LYS A 199 11.38 11.46 2.49
C LYS A 199 11.12 10.26 1.58
N CYS A 200 12.09 9.75 0.83
CA CYS A 200 11.89 8.62 -0.06
C CYS A 200 12.82 7.45 0.25
N ILE A 201 12.27 6.25 0.25
CA ILE A 201 12.99 4.98 0.32
C ILE A 201 12.74 4.22 -0.99
N PRO A 202 13.76 4.05 -1.85
CA PRO A 202 13.65 3.17 -3.00
C PRO A 202 13.69 1.71 -2.55
N VAL A 203 12.83 0.89 -3.17
CA VAL A 203 12.69 -0.54 -2.90
C VAL A 203 12.66 -1.30 -4.22
N ILE A 204 13.43 -2.36 -4.35
CA ILE A 204 13.33 -3.28 -5.49
C ILE A 204 12.29 -4.34 -5.17
N GLY A 205 11.12 -4.26 -5.81
CA GLY A 205 10.07 -5.27 -5.68
C GLY A 205 10.31 -6.48 -6.58
N LYS A 206 9.68 -7.60 -6.24
CA LYS A 206 9.81 -8.89 -6.95
C LYS A 206 11.27 -9.28 -7.22
N TYR A 207 12.15 -8.97 -6.27
CA TYR A 207 13.60 -9.17 -6.42
C TYR A 207 13.95 -10.65 -6.63
N ASN A 208 14.71 -10.92 -7.71
CA ASN A 208 15.25 -12.25 -8.01
C ASN A 208 16.77 -12.28 -7.80
N ARG A 209 17.24 -13.11 -6.85
CA ARG A 209 18.66 -13.29 -6.53
C ARG A 209 19.49 -13.84 -7.68
N GLN A 210 18.88 -14.61 -8.57
CA GLN A 210 19.58 -15.26 -9.70
C GLN A 210 19.82 -14.29 -10.86
N SER A 211 19.22 -13.10 -10.83
CA SER A 211 19.44 -12.10 -11.86
C SER A 211 20.86 -11.53 -11.79
N LYS A 212 21.48 -11.30 -12.97
CA LYS A 212 22.72 -10.53 -13.05
C LYS A 212 22.60 -9.11 -12.48
N TYR A 213 21.38 -8.57 -12.41
CA TYR A 213 21.06 -7.31 -11.76
C TYR A 213 20.83 -7.52 -10.27
N ASN A 214 21.79 -8.14 -9.58
CA ASN A 214 21.73 -8.34 -8.14
C ASN A 214 21.92 -7.01 -7.37
N LYS A 215 21.64 -7.04 -6.07
CA LYS A 215 21.71 -5.87 -5.18
C LYS A 215 22.99 -5.03 -5.39
N LYS A 216 24.16 -5.69 -5.41
CA LYS A 216 25.47 -5.02 -5.55
C LYS A 216 25.57 -4.28 -6.90
N ASN A 217 25.13 -4.91 -7.97
CA ASN A 217 25.18 -4.31 -9.31
C ASN A 217 24.18 -3.16 -9.46
N ILE A 218 22.97 -3.30 -8.87
CA ILE A 218 21.98 -2.22 -8.85
C ILE A 218 22.51 -1.03 -8.06
N MET A 219 23.04 -1.24 -6.85
CA MET A 219 23.61 -0.16 -6.03
C MET A 219 24.74 0.59 -6.75
N ARG A 220 25.61 -0.14 -7.43
CA ARG A 220 26.66 0.47 -8.25
C ARG A 220 26.08 1.28 -9.41
N PHE A 221 25.08 0.73 -10.10
CA PHE A 221 24.43 1.41 -11.22
C PHE A 221 23.71 2.68 -10.79
N LEU A 222 23.04 2.67 -9.63
CA LEU A 222 22.32 3.82 -9.07
C LEU A 222 23.21 4.79 -8.29
N GLU A 223 24.50 4.49 -8.15
CA GLU A 223 25.45 5.25 -7.32
C GLU A 223 24.97 5.44 -5.87
N GLU A 224 24.20 4.45 -5.38
CA GLU A 224 23.64 4.50 -4.03
C GLU A 224 24.69 4.09 -2.99
N LYS A 225 24.90 4.98 -2.01
CA LYS A 225 25.82 4.73 -0.87
C LYS A 225 25.12 4.02 0.30
N LYS A 226 23.80 4.18 0.41
CA LYS A 226 22.99 3.54 1.45
C LYS A 226 22.52 2.17 0.98
N ASP A 227 22.34 1.26 1.94
CA ASP A 227 21.85 -0.06 1.63
C ASP A 227 20.47 -0.01 0.96
N LEU A 228 20.28 -0.83 -0.09
CA LEU A 228 19.08 -0.89 -0.91
C LEU A 228 18.11 -1.88 -0.30
N ASN A 229 16.86 -1.47 -0.14
CA ASN A 229 15.79 -2.34 0.32
C ASN A 229 15.29 -3.22 -0.84
N LEU A 230 15.02 -4.46 -0.51
CA LEU A 230 14.57 -5.48 -1.46
C LEU A 230 13.31 -6.14 -0.94
N ILE A 231 12.41 -6.49 -1.86
CA ILE A 231 11.31 -7.42 -1.57
C ILE A 231 11.48 -8.61 -2.50
N PRO A 232 12.02 -9.74 -1.98
CA PRO A 232 12.25 -10.92 -2.78
C PRO A 232 10.93 -11.46 -3.34
N TYR A 233 10.98 -12.02 -4.55
CA TYR A 233 9.89 -12.86 -5.01
C TYR A 233 9.80 -14.10 -4.10
N SER A 234 8.63 -14.37 -3.59
CA SER A 234 8.31 -15.55 -2.79
C SER A 234 7.08 -16.23 -3.37
N MET A 235 7.22 -17.52 -3.75
CA MET A 235 6.10 -18.30 -4.26
C MET A 235 5.01 -18.44 -3.20
N LEU A 236 5.40 -18.79 -1.97
CA LEU A 236 4.45 -18.95 -0.86
C LEU A 236 3.67 -17.65 -0.58
N TYR A 237 4.32 -16.49 -0.67
CA TYR A 237 3.63 -15.21 -0.48
C TYR A 237 2.67 -14.93 -1.63
N PHE A 238 3.07 -15.24 -2.86
CA PHE A 238 2.19 -15.09 -4.03
C PHE A 238 0.94 -15.98 -3.90
N GLU A 239 1.13 -17.27 -3.60
CA GLU A 239 0.02 -18.23 -3.39
C GLU A 239 -0.88 -17.79 -2.23
N SER A 240 -0.29 -17.34 -1.11
CA SER A 240 -1.06 -16.83 0.03
C SER A 240 -1.88 -15.59 -0.31
N ALA A 241 -1.39 -14.75 -1.23
CA ALA A 241 -2.12 -13.57 -1.69
C ALA A 241 -3.32 -13.94 -2.57
N GLU A 242 -3.19 -14.99 -3.40
CA GLU A 242 -4.29 -15.52 -4.23
C GLU A 242 -5.34 -16.28 -3.39
N GLU A 243 -4.92 -16.90 -2.29
CA GLU A 243 -5.76 -17.72 -1.42
C GLU A 243 -6.35 -16.98 -0.22
N ALA A 244 -6.16 -15.67 -0.12
CA ALA A 244 -6.60 -14.83 1.01
C ALA A 244 -5.96 -15.21 2.36
N ASN A 245 -4.76 -15.80 2.34
CA ASN A 245 -4.09 -16.39 3.50
C ASN A 245 -2.86 -15.58 3.99
N VAL A 246 -2.66 -14.35 3.51
CA VAL A 246 -1.46 -13.56 3.83
C VAL A 246 -1.27 -13.37 5.34
N ALA A 247 -2.34 -13.04 6.05
CA ALA A 247 -2.27 -12.85 7.50
C ALA A 247 -1.79 -14.10 8.24
N GLU A 248 -2.32 -15.26 7.85
CA GLU A 248 -1.96 -16.56 8.44
C GLU A 248 -0.51 -16.95 8.11
N MET A 249 -0.08 -16.77 6.85
CA MET A 249 1.30 -17.02 6.44
C MET A 249 2.29 -16.20 7.27
N PHE A 250 2.05 -14.90 7.42
CA PHE A 250 2.93 -14.04 8.22
C PHE A 250 2.95 -14.43 9.70
N MET A 251 1.80 -14.82 10.27
CA MET A 251 1.73 -15.32 11.65
C MET A 251 2.52 -16.61 11.84
N LYS A 252 2.43 -17.55 10.90
CA LYS A 252 3.18 -18.82 10.94
C LYS A 252 4.69 -18.62 10.83
N LEU A 253 5.12 -17.72 9.94
CA LEU A 253 6.54 -17.50 9.64
C LEU A 253 7.18 -16.38 10.47
N ARG A 254 6.46 -15.73 11.38
CA ARG A 254 6.96 -14.53 12.11
C ARG A 254 8.29 -14.77 12.85
N ASN A 255 8.52 -15.99 13.35
CA ASN A 255 9.68 -16.35 14.15
C ASN A 255 10.68 -17.24 13.40
N ILE A 256 10.61 -17.30 12.07
CA ILE A 256 11.53 -18.10 11.26
C ILE A 256 12.97 -17.67 11.52
N LYS A 257 13.84 -18.62 11.87
CA LYS A 257 15.27 -18.38 12.18
C LYS A 257 16.22 -19.20 11.32
N ASP A 258 15.72 -20.27 10.71
CA ASP A 258 16.55 -21.11 9.84
C ASP A 258 16.84 -20.39 8.53
N SER A 259 18.08 -19.98 8.34
CA SER A 259 18.55 -19.31 7.13
C SER A 259 18.50 -20.18 5.87
N ASN A 260 18.33 -21.52 6.02
CA ASN A 260 18.18 -22.45 4.91
C ASN A 260 16.72 -22.56 4.45
N ASP A 261 15.76 -22.09 5.24
CA ASP A 261 14.36 -22.06 4.81
C ASP A 261 14.18 -21.08 3.63
N VAL A 262 13.47 -21.52 2.61
CA VAL A 262 13.25 -20.74 1.38
C VAL A 262 12.54 -19.41 1.63
N ASN A 263 11.75 -19.31 2.71
CA ASN A 263 10.98 -18.14 3.07
C ASN A 263 11.75 -17.19 4.00
N TYR A 264 12.86 -17.63 4.60
CA TYR A 264 13.65 -16.84 5.54
C TYR A 264 14.07 -15.49 4.95
N PHE A 265 14.62 -15.51 3.74
CA PHE A 265 15.08 -14.28 3.10
C PHE A 265 13.95 -13.28 2.82
N PHE A 266 12.79 -13.76 2.40
CA PHE A 266 11.63 -12.91 2.18
C PHE A 266 11.19 -12.26 3.51
N MET A 267 11.01 -13.05 4.56
CA MET A 267 10.58 -12.57 5.87
C MET A 267 11.58 -11.59 6.50
N GLU A 268 12.88 -11.85 6.32
CA GLU A 268 13.95 -10.98 6.81
C GLU A 268 13.97 -9.63 6.10
N GLU A 269 13.87 -9.61 4.76
CA GLU A 269 13.90 -8.36 4.00
C GLU A 269 12.63 -7.52 4.23
N ILE A 270 11.46 -8.14 4.42
CA ILE A 270 10.24 -7.43 4.83
C ILE A 270 10.43 -6.81 6.22
N LEU A 271 11.01 -7.54 7.17
CA LEU A 271 11.30 -7.01 8.52
C LEU A 271 12.28 -5.83 8.46
N LYS A 272 13.35 -5.94 7.64
CA LYS A 272 14.32 -4.85 7.43
C LYS A 272 13.64 -3.61 6.86
N LEU A 273 12.82 -3.75 5.82
CA LEU A 273 12.09 -2.63 5.24
C LEU A 273 11.14 -2.01 6.27
N THR A 274 10.39 -2.81 7.01
CA THR A 274 9.46 -2.35 8.06
C THR A 274 10.20 -1.53 9.12
N ASN A 275 11.34 -2.02 9.61
CA ASN A 275 12.17 -1.30 10.58
C ASN A 275 12.77 -0.02 9.99
N ASN A 276 13.20 -0.05 8.72
CA ASN A 276 13.75 1.12 8.04
C ASN A 276 12.70 2.23 7.88
N ILE A 277 11.45 1.88 7.55
CA ILE A 277 10.32 2.82 7.49
C ILE A 277 10.13 3.50 8.85
N ILE A 278 10.06 2.73 9.94
CA ILE A 278 9.84 3.25 11.29
C ILE A 278 10.99 4.18 11.71
N ASN A 279 12.23 3.73 11.52
CA ASN A 279 13.42 4.52 11.88
C ASN A 279 13.47 5.83 11.08
N ARG A 280 13.18 5.78 9.78
CA ARG A 280 13.17 6.97 8.93
C ARG A 280 12.09 7.97 9.33
N LEU A 281 10.88 7.51 9.67
CA LEU A 281 9.82 8.37 10.19
C LEU A 281 10.23 9.05 11.49
N GLN A 282 10.88 8.33 12.40
CA GLN A 282 11.39 8.89 13.66
C GLN A 282 12.48 9.94 13.44
N GLU A 283 13.41 9.68 12.50
CA GLU A 283 14.46 10.65 12.12
C GLU A 283 13.85 11.95 11.56
N LEU A 284 12.88 11.81 10.63
CA LEU A 284 12.22 12.96 10.03
C LEU A 284 11.42 13.78 11.06
N GLN A 285 10.71 13.11 11.99
CA GLN A 285 10.00 13.78 13.07
C GLN A 285 10.93 14.52 14.03
N LYS A 286 12.08 13.93 14.39
CA LYS A 286 13.09 14.60 15.22
C LYS A 286 13.62 15.85 14.51
N LYS A 287 13.94 15.76 13.23
CA LYS A 287 14.46 16.89 12.45
C LYS A 287 13.45 18.05 12.42
N MET A 288 12.18 17.79 12.17
CA MET A 288 11.12 18.82 12.18
C MET A 288 10.95 19.48 13.54
N ARG A 289 11.09 18.72 14.66
CA ARG A 289 11.01 19.31 16.01
C ARG A 289 12.19 20.26 16.28
N TRP A 290 13.41 19.90 15.84
CA TRP A 290 14.58 20.77 15.98
C TRP A 290 14.47 22.05 15.16
N GLU A 291 13.94 21.99 13.96
CA GLU A 291 13.70 23.15 13.10
C GLU A 291 12.66 24.10 13.73
N ASN A 292 11.59 23.57 14.37
CA ASN A 292 10.56 24.38 15.04
C ASN A 292 10.97 24.97 16.40
N VAL A 293 12.05 24.51 17.02
CA VAL A 293 12.54 25.03 18.31
C VAL A 293 13.57 26.14 18.11
N ASN A 294 14.17 26.23 16.92
CA ASN A 294 15.20 27.22 16.60
C ASN A 294 14.69 28.40 15.77
N PHE A 295 13.37 28.58 15.68
CA PHE A 295 12.67 29.77 15.21
C PHE A 295 11.75 30.30 16.34
#